data_c0da8cb1620e8e470a104b108c1c1df6
#
_entry.id   c0da8cb1620e8e470a104b108c1c1df6
#
_cell.length_a   1.000
_cell.length_b   1.000
_cell.length_c   1.000
_cell.angle_alpha   90.00
_cell.angle_beta   90.00
_cell.angle_gamma   90.00
#
_symmetry.space_group_name_H-M   'P 1'
#
loop_
_entity.id
_entity.type
_entity.pdbx_description
1 polymer ?
#
loop_
_entity_poly.entity_id
_entity_poly.type
_entity_poly.pdbx_seq_one_letter_code
_entity_poly.pdbx_strand_id
1 'polypeptide(L)'
;YRRSTRTLRENHLWAAYAQVEVALTSPAGQRIFTFNEDVTTLDPFLAPYPDPNKLKDAVAYAAQKAMRSYALQFGPPMYVKQSIGGGLFVQISAGSEYGIQKGQKIEFYRHAVRTLPALPGEQPRTEAFRTPVAYGTVGAWDAPVERNFAWVYVPGNEKPETHRVFTWTSARVVE
;
A
#
# COMPACT_ATOMS: atom_id res chain seq x y z
N TYR A 1 13.18 18.80 -15.98
CA TYR A 1 12.29 19.19 -17.09
C TYR A 1 12.81 18.64 -18.41
N ARG A 2 11.92 18.02 -19.21
CA ARG A 2 12.21 17.66 -20.61
C ARG A 2 11.51 18.64 -21.54
N ARG A 3 12.25 19.23 -22.43
CA ARG A 3 11.71 20.10 -23.47
C ARG A 3 11.22 19.26 -24.64
N SER A 4 9.96 19.43 -25.05
CA SER A 4 9.44 18.85 -26.29
C SER A 4 9.91 19.70 -27.48
N THR A 5 10.27 19.08 -28.59
CA THR A 5 10.73 19.73 -29.81
C THR A 5 9.62 20.39 -30.62
N ARG A 6 8.37 20.29 -30.22
CA ARG A 6 7.25 20.96 -30.90
C ARG A 6 7.10 22.40 -30.43
N THR A 7 7.65 23.32 -31.18
CA THR A 7 7.47 24.77 -30.99
C THR A 7 6.18 25.23 -31.67
N LEU A 8 5.21 25.67 -30.90
CA LEU A 8 4.08 26.43 -31.39
C LEU A 8 4.23 27.85 -30.82
N ARG A 9 4.66 28.82 -31.62
CA ARG A 9 4.69 30.26 -31.30
C ARG A 9 5.35 30.58 -29.95
N GLU A 10 6.65 30.41 -29.80
CA GLU A 10 7.42 30.74 -28.58
C GLU A 10 7.08 29.95 -27.31
N ASN A 11 6.03 29.14 -27.32
CA ASN A 11 5.70 28.26 -26.22
C ASN A 11 6.32 26.88 -26.41
N HIS A 12 6.77 26.29 -25.33
CA HIS A 12 7.32 24.93 -25.27
C HIS A 12 6.38 24.03 -24.49
N LEU A 13 6.30 22.77 -24.91
CA LEU A 13 5.59 21.75 -24.13
C LEU A 13 6.55 21.21 -23.05
N TRP A 14 6.21 21.46 -21.80
CA TRP A 14 7.00 21.04 -20.65
C TRP A 14 6.30 19.90 -19.92
N ALA A 15 7.10 18.97 -19.43
CA ALA A 15 6.67 17.97 -18.46
C ALA A 15 7.65 17.96 -17.30
N ALA A 16 7.14 17.95 -16.07
CA ALA A 16 7.99 17.77 -14.89
C ALA A 16 8.17 16.28 -14.63
N TYR A 17 9.40 15.89 -14.35
CA TYR A 17 9.77 14.53 -13.98
C TYR A 17 10.46 14.58 -12.62
N ALA A 18 10.06 13.67 -11.74
CA ALA A 18 10.71 13.48 -10.45
C ALA A 18 10.92 11.99 -10.19
N GLN A 19 12.07 11.67 -9.65
CA GLN A 19 12.39 10.33 -9.15
C GLN A 19 12.73 10.46 -7.67
N VAL A 20 12.13 9.61 -6.85
CA VAL A 20 12.37 9.55 -5.41
C VAL A 20 12.82 8.15 -5.04
N GLU A 21 13.96 8.05 -4.38
CA GLU A 21 14.47 6.83 -3.77
C GLU A 21 14.21 6.88 -2.26
N VAL A 22 13.56 5.85 -1.73
CA VAL A 22 13.41 5.63 -0.30
C VAL A 22 14.18 4.39 0.08
N ALA A 23 15.21 4.53 0.90
CA ALA A 23 16.05 3.42 1.37
C ALA A 23 15.78 3.12 2.85
N LEU A 24 15.52 1.85 3.15
CA LEU A 24 15.55 1.32 4.51
C LEU A 24 16.98 0.88 4.81
N THR A 25 17.55 1.42 5.87
CA THR A 25 18.92 1.07 6.31
C THR A 25 18.90 0.44 7.70
N SER A 26 19.80 -0.51 7.94
CA SER A 26 20.05 -1.03 9.28
C SER A 26 20.72 0.03 10.17
N PRO A 27 20.74 -0.14 11.51
CA PRO A 27 21.52 0.73 12.41
C PRO A 27 23.01 0.79 12.06
N ALA A 28 23.54 -0.24 11.39
CA ALA A 28 24.92 -0.29 10.90
C ALA A 28 25.12 0.40 9.53
N GLY A 29 24.09 1.07 9.00
CA GLY A 29 24.16 1.79 7.72
C GLY A 29 24.03 0.92 6.47
N GLN A 30 23.80 -0.38 6.60
CA GLN A 30 23.58 -1.24 5.44
C GLN A 30 22.19 -1.02 4.86
N ARG A 31 22.09 -0.86 3.55
CA ARG A 31 20.81 -0.83 2.84
C ARG A 31 20.15 -2.21 2.91
N ILE A 32 18.96 -2.27 3.50
CA ILE A 32 18.14 -3.48 3.61
C ILE A 32 17.20 -3.56 2.42
N PHE A 33 16.61 -2.44 2.05
CA PHE A 33 15.63 -2.34 0.99
C PHE A 33 15.63 -0.95 0.36
N THR A 34 15.25 -0.86 -0.92
CA THR A 34 15.13 0.42 -1.65
C THR A 34 13.87 0.41 -2.49
N PHE A 35 13.09 1.49 -2.38
CA PHE A 35 11.98 1.79 -3.28
C PHE A 35 12.40 2.92 -4.21
N ASN A 36 12.19 2.72 -5.50
CA ASN A 36 12.35 3.74 -6.52
C ASN A 36 10.99 4.04 -7.11
N GLU A 37 10.53 5.27 -6.96
CA GLU A 37 9.31 5.75 -7.58
C GLU A 37 9.62 6.92 -8.48
N ASP A 38 9.16 6.84 -9.70
CA ASP A 38 9.26 7.90 -10.68
C ASP A 38 7.87 8.42 -11.07
N VAL A 39 7.78 9.70 -11.25
CA VAL A 39 6.55 10.39 -11.64
C VAL A 39 6.86 11.39 -12.71
N THR A 40 6.08 11.35 -13.79
CA THR A 40 6.02 12.42 -14.78
C THR A 40 4.67 13.10 -14.62
N THR A 41 4.63 14.42 -14.69
CA THR A 41 3.34 15.14 -14.70
C THR A 41 2.48 14.64 -15.84
N LEU A 42 1.25 14.19 -15.51
CA LEU A 42 0.31 13.64 -16.48
C LEU A 42 -0.16 14.69 -17.50
N ASP A 43 -0.14 15.97 -17.13
CA ASP A 43 -0.54 17.08 -17.95
C ASP A 43 0.67 17.93 -18.35
N PRO A 44 1.27 17.69 -19.52
CA PRO A 44 2.26 18.59 -20.07
C PRO A 44 1.62 19.99 -20.29
N PHE A 45 2.33 21.03 -19.89
CA PHE A 45 1.83 22.40 -19.99
C PHE A 45 2.62 23.21 -21.03
N LEU A 46 1.90 24.09 -21.73
CA LEU A 46 2.47 25.01 -22.69
C LEU A 46 2.85 26.31 -21.99
N ALA A 47 4.14 26.64 -22.00
CA ALA A 47 4.65 27.89 -21.44
C ALA A 47 5.98 28.27 -22.10
N PRO A 48 6.36 29.56 -22.10
CA PRO A 48 7.66 30.00 -22.57
C PRO A 48 8.78 29.50 -21.67
N TYR A 49 8.51 29.30 -20.39
CA TYR A 49 9.46 28.85 -19.38
C TYR A 49 8.90 27.69 -18.55
N PRO A 50 9.78 26.84 -17.96
CA PRO A 50 9.36 25.79 -17.05
C PRO A 50 8.78 26.39 -15.76
N ASP A 51 7.69 25.82 -15.25
CA ASP A 51 7.08 26.21 -13.98
C ASP A 51 7.70 25.42 -12.81
N PRO A 52 8.41 26.10 -11.88
CA PRO A 52 9.00 25.43 -10.72
C PRO A 52 7.96 24.78 -9.79
N ASN A 53 6.72 25.28 -9.78
CA ASN A 53 5.68 24.68 -8.93
C ASN A 53 5.29 23.31 -9.45
N LYS A 54 5.22 23.11 -10.77
CA LYS A 54 4.97 21.80 -11.36
C LYS A 54 6.06 20.77 -11.01
N LEU A 55 7.32 21.22 -10.88
CA LEU A 55 8.38 20.34 -10.40
C LEU A 55 8.20 19.98 -8.92
N LYS A 56 7.85 20.96 -8.07
CA LYS A 56 7.55 20.71 -6.66
C LYS A 56 6.39 19.72 -6.50
N ASP A 57 5.32 19.89 -7.27
CA ASP A 57 4.17 19.00 -7.27
C ASP A 57 4.58 17.57 -7.68
N ALA A 58 5.39 17.41 -8.72
CA ALA A 58 5.90 16.11 -9.16
C ALA A 58 6.76 15.44 -8.08
N VAL A 59 7.65 16.19 -7.41
CA VAL A 59 8.46 15.68 -6.30
C VAL A 59 7.59 15.26 -5.11
N ALA A 60 6.63 16.11 -4.72
CA ALA A 60 5.74 15.81 -3.61
C ALA A 60 4.90 14.54 -3.89
N TYR A 61 4.38 14.41 -5.11
CA TYR A 61 3.61 13.25 -5.51
C TYR A 61 4.46 11.96 -5.57
N ALA A 62 5.70 12.04 -6.11
CA ALA A 62 6.63 10.91 -6.12
C ALA A 62 7.00 10.47 -4.70
N ALA A 63 7.26 11.43 -3.79
CA ALA A 63 7.55 11.14 -2.38
C ALA A 63 6.34 10.49 -1.68
N GLN A 64 5.13 11.01 -1.90
CA GLN A 64 3.92 10.43 -1.34
C GLN A 64 3.69 8.99 -1.85
N LYS A 65 3.89 8.74 -3.14
CA LYS A 65 3.77 7.42 -3.75
C LYS A 65 4.80 6.44 -3.15
N ALA A 66 6.07 6.85 -3.04
CA ALA A 66 7.13 6.04 -2.44
C ALA A 66 6.84 5.71 -0.95
N MET A 67 6.37 6.70 -0.17
CA MET A 67 5.98 6.47 1.23
C MET A 67 4.77 5.55 1.36
N ARG A 68 3.82 5.64 0.42
CA ARG A 68 2.67 4.72 0.38
C ARG A 68 3.12 3.29 0.08
N SER A 69 3.98 3.09 -0.91
CA SER A 69 4.55 1.77 -1.23
C SER A 69 5.30 1.18 -0.04
N TYR A 70 6.09 2.02 0.66
CA TYR A 70 6.75 1.64 1.91
C TYR A 70 5.75 1.20 2.99
N ALA A 71 4.72 2.01 3.24
CA ALA A 71 3.71 1.70 4.27
C ALA A 71 2.93 0.42 3.96
N LEU A 72 2.64 0.14 2.68
CA LEU A 72 1.98 -1.10 2.27
C LEU A 72 2.85 -2.34 2.51
N GLN A 73 4.15 -2.21 2.37
CA GLN A 73 5.08 -3.35 2.50
C GLN A 73 5.60 -3.54 3.93
N PHE A 74 5.89 -2.45 4.64
CA PHE A 74 6.52 -2.44 5.96
C PHE A 74 5.68 -1.77 7.04
N GLY A 75 4.49 -1.28 6.71
CA GLY A 75 3.59 -0.68 7.68
C GLY A 75 3.27 -1.65 8.82
N PRO A 76 2.90 -1.12 10.01
CA PRO A 76 2.55 -1.96 11.14
C PRO A 76 1.46 -2.95 10.72
N PRO A 77 1.53 -4.21 11.16
CA PRO A 77 0.53 -5.20 10.81
C PRO A 77 -0.84 -4.71 11.25
N MET A 78 -1.74 -4.56 10.28
CA MET A 78 -3.14 -4.30 10.58
C MET A 78 -3.77 -5.59 11.08
N TYR A 79 -4.70 -5.46 12.00
CA TYR A 79 -5.46 -6.60 12.52
C TYR A 79 -6.92 -6.22 12.74
N VAL A 80 -7.75 -7.22 12.80
CA VAL A 80 -9.18 -7.08 13.10
C VAL A 80 -9.37 -6.79 14.57
N LYS A 81 -10.02 -5.68 14.91
CA LYS A 81 -10.35 -5.28 16.28
C LYS A 81 -11.68 -5.89 16.74
N GLN A 82 -12.68 -5.83 15.88
CA GLN A 82 -14.02 -6.34 16.15
C GLN A 82 -14.78 -6.63 14.86
N SER A 83 -15.90 -7.34 14.98
CA SER A 83 -16.80 -7.63 13.88
C SER A 83 -18.25 -7.40 14.28
N ILE A 84 -19.08 -7.04 13.31
CA ILE A 84 -20.52 -6.87 13.45
C ILE A 84 -21.25 -7.58 12.30
N GLY A 85 -22.57 -7.72 12.40
CA GLY A 85 -23.37 -8.38 11.36
C GLY A 85 -22.95 -9.84 11.12
N GLY A 86 -22.66 -10.59 12.20
CA GLY A 86 -22.20 -11.97 12.08
C GLY A 86 -20.81 -12.14 11.47
N GLY A 87 -20.02 -11.07 11.37
CA GLY A 87 -18.70 -11.10 10.72
C GLY A 87 -18.67 -10.45 9.33
N LEU A 88 -19.82 -10.01 8.82
CA LEU A 88 -19.92 -9.39 7.49
C LEU A 88 -19.13 -8.09 7.40
N PHE A 89 -19.10 -7.34 8.51
CA PHE A 89 -18.26 -6.14 8.63
C PHE A 89 -17.24 -6.34 9.73
N VAL A 90 -16.00 -6.04 9.41
CA VAL A 90 -14.89 -6.09 10.37
C VAL A 90 -14.22 -4.73 10.48
N GLN A 91 -13.85 -4.34 11.68
CA GLN A 91 -13.08 -3.14 11.94
C GLN A 91 -11.61 -3.51 11.99
N ILE A 92 -10.80 -2.87 11.14
CA ILE A 92 -9.34 -3.01 11.16
C ILE A 92 -8.68 -1.90 11.98
N SER A 93 -7.50 -2.19 12.53
CA SER A 93 -6.72 -1.29 13.40
C SER A 93 -6.00 -0.16 12.66
N ALA A 94 -6.33 0.09 11.39
CA ALA A 94 -5.76 1.15 10.59
C ALA A 94 -6.86 1.93 9.87
N GLY A 95 -6.69 3.22 9.73
CA GLY A 95 -7.62 4.14 9.10
C GLY A 95 -6.92 5.10 8.14
N SER A 96 -7.52 6.26 7.90
CA SER A 96 -7.01 7.25 6.94
C SER A 96 -5.61 7.76 7.28
N GLU A 97 -5.21 7.79 8.54
CA GLU A 97 -3.86 8.16 8.99
C GLU A 97 -2.78 7.19 8.47
N TYR A 98 -3.14 5.94 8.24
CA TYR A 98 -2.29 4.91 7.65
C TYR A 98 -2.48 4.74 6.14
N GLY A 99 -3.11 5.71 5.48
CA GLY A 99 -3.35 5.69 4.05
C GLY A 99 -4.50 4.79 3.60
N ILE A 100 -5.33 4.31 4.52
CA ILE A 100 -6.51 3.51 4.19
C ILE A 100 -7.58 4.42 3.57
N GLN A 101 -8.08 4.01 2.42
CA GLN A 101 -9.08 4.76 1.65
C GLN A 101 -10.28 3.88 1.29
N LYS A 102 -11.44 4.52 1.16
CA LYS A 102 -12.66 3.84 0.69
C LYS A 102 -12.43 3.19 -0.68
N GLY A 103 -12.92 1.98 -0.84
CA GLY A 103 -12.80 1.19 -2.06
C GLY A 103 -11.54 0.31 -2.14
N GLN A 104 -10.56 0.50 -1.26
CA GLN A 104 -9.38 -0.38 -1.24
C GLN A 104 -9.75 -1.80 -0.87
N LYS A 105 -9.02 -2.75 -1.46
CA LYS A 105 -9.13 -4.17 -1.12
C LYS A 105 -8.21 -4.51 0.04
N ILE A 106 -8.72 -5.29 0.97
CA ILE A 106 -7.98 -5.81 2.13
C ILE A 106 -7.92 -7.33 2.02
N GLU A 107 -6.73 -7.87 2.13
CA GLU A 107 -6.50 -9.30 2.32
C GLU A 107 -6.37 -9.58 3.82
N PHE A 108 -7.16 -10.51 4.29
CA PHE A 108 -7.02 -11.10 5.63
C PHE A 108 -6.21 -12.37 5.51
N TYR A 109 -5.23 -12.55 6.40
CA TYR A 109 -4.32 -13.69 6.33
C TYR A 109 -3.95 -14.21 7.71
N ARG A 110 -3.49 -15.46 7.72
CA ARG A 110 -2.86 -16.10 8.88
C ARG A 110 -1.40 -16.35 8.60
N HIS A 111 -0.60 -16.22 9.63
CA HIS A 111 0.78 -16.69 9.57
C HIS A 111 0.77 -18.20 9.74
N ALA A 112 1.46 -18.89 8.86
CA ALA A 112 1.72 -20.31 8.94
C ALA A 112 3.25 -20.52 8.86
N VAL A 113 3.68 -21.60 9.44
CA VAL A 113 5.10 -21.98 9.47
C VAL A 113 5.21 -23.36 8.85
N ARG A 114 6.12 -23.53 7.91
CA ARG A 114 6.45 -24.83 7.37
C ARG A 114 7.93 -25.14 7.61
N THR A 115 8.20 -26.38 7.94
CA THR A 115 9.57 -26.88 8.01
C THR A 115 9.95 -27.42 6.63
N LEU A 116 10.98 -26.86 6.04
CA LEU A 116 11.56 -27.36 4.80
C LEU A 116 12.44 -28.56 5.11
N PRO A 117 12.38 -29.63 4.29
CA PRO A 117 13.26 -30.76 4.45
C PRO A 117 14.71 -30.31 4.36
N ALA A 118 15.54 -30.82 5.27
CA ALA A 118 16.97 -30.57 5.25
C ALA A 118 17.66 -31.42 4.17
N LEU A 119 18.63 -30.86 3.50
CA LEU A 119 19.57 -31.66 2.72
C LEU A 119 20.49 -32.48 3.65
N PRO A 120 21.07 -33.59 3.20
CA PRO A 120 21.98 -34.36 4.03
C PRO A 120 23.11 -33.50 4.60
N GLY A 121 23.20 -33.43 5.95
CA GLY A 121 24.18 -32.60 6.65
C GLY A 121 23.70 -31.17 7.01
N GLU A 122 22.50 -30.75 6.62
CA GLU A 122 21.90 -29.45 6.99
C GLU A 122 20.84 -29.62 8.09
N GLN A 123 20.66 -28.57 8.87
CA GLN A 123 19.52 -28.51 9.80
C GLN A 123 18.24 -28.13 9.09
N PRO A 124 17.06 -28.64 9.50
CA PRO A 124 15.77 -28.24 8.97
C PRO A 124 15.59 -26.71 9.07
N ARG A 125 15.20 -26.09 7.98
CA ARG A 125 14.91 -24.65 7.94
C ARG A 125 13.42 -24.44 8.14
N THR A 126 13.08 -23.46 8.96
CA THR A 126 11.70 -23.05 9.18
C THR A 126 11.41 -21.79 8.38
N GLU A 127 10.38 -21.85 7.54
CA GLU A 127 9.93 -20.71 6.74
C GLU A 127 8.55 -20.27 7.20
N ALA A 128 8.41 -18.98 7.51
CA ALA A 128 7.12 -18.37 7.78
C ALA A 128 6.49 -17.88 6.45
N PHE A 129 5.24 -18.21 6.25
CA PHE A 129 4.48 -17.75 5.08
C PHE A 129 3.08 -17.27 5.48
N ARG A 130 2.46 -16.51 4.59
CA ARG A 130 1.12 -15.98 4.79
C ARG A 130 0.13 -16.79 3.98
N THR A 131 -0.97 -17.19 4.61
CA THR A 131 -2.08 -17.87 3.93
C THR A 131 -3.27 -16.95 3.92
N PRO A 132 -3.72 -16.46 2.74
CA PRO A 132 -4.95 -15.70 2.64
C PRO A 132 -6.13 -16.50 3.15
N VAL A 133 -7.01 -15.85 3.91
CA VAL A 133 -8.23 -16.47 4.45
C VAL A 133 -9.50 -15.84 3.93
N ALA A 134 -9.46 -14.53 3.63
CA ALA A 134 -10.57 -13.79 3.05
C ALA A 134 -10.11 -12.49 2.43
N TYR A 135 -10.98 -11.87 1.63
CA TYR A 135 -10.80 -10.55 1.06
C TYR A 135 -12.01 -9.68 1.39
N GLY A 136 -11.77 -8.39 1.56
CA GLY A 136 -12.82 -7.42 1.83
C GLY A 136 -12.59 -6.09 1.14
N THR A 137 -13.60 -5.21 1.24
CA THR A 137 -13.55 -3.86 0.65
C THR A 137 -13.78 -2.81 1.73
N VAL A 138 -12.88 -1.84 1.81
CA VAL A 138 -12.93 -0.73 2.77
C VAL A 138 -14.10 0.19 2.43
N GLY A 139 -14.86 0.60 3.46
CA GLY A 139 -15.89 1.62 3.33
C GLY A 139 -17.05 1.24 2.40
N ALA A 140 -17.23 -0.06 2.10
CA ALA A 140 -18.40 -0.53 1.37
C ALA A 140 -19.66 -0.28 2.20
N TRP A 141 -20.80 -0.03 1.52
CA TRP A 141 -22.09 0.30 2.15
C TRP A 141 -22.00 1.53 3.09
N ASP A 142 -21.20 2.54 2.69
CA ASP A 142 -20.95 3.76 3.45
C ASP A 142 -20.39 3.54 4.86
N ALA A 143 -19.79 2.38 5.10
CA ALA A 143 -19.09 2.10 6.35
C ALA A 143 -17.93 3.11 6.55
N PRO A 144 -17.77 3.65 7.77
CA PRO A 144 -16.85 4.75 8.00
C PRO A 144 -15.38 4.32 7.87
N VAL A 145 -14.59 5.25 7.33
CA VAL A 145 -13.12 5.23 7.36
C VAL A 145 -12.69 6.39 8.25
N GLU A 146 -12.34 6.06 9.46
CA GLU A 146 -11.91 7.03 10.47
C GLU A 146 -10.39 7.23 10.43
N ARG A 147 -9.90 8.11 11.28
CA ARG A 147 -8.47 8.42 11.36
C ARG A 147 -7.61 7.19 11.68
N ASN A 148 -8.03 6.42 12.67
CA ASN A 148 -7.25 5.31 13.27
C ASN A 148 -7.89 3.92 13.11
N PHE A 149 -9.00 3.82 12.39
CA PHE A 149 -9.62 2.55 12.02
C PHE A 149 -10.45 2.69 10.75
N ALA A 150 -10.76 1.58 10.12
CA ALA A 150 -11.69 1.52 9.01
C ALA A 150 -12.56 0.26 9.11
N TRP A 151 -13.78 0.37 8.60
CA TRP A 151 -14.65 -0.77 8.43
C TRP A 151 -14.48 -1.38 7.04
N VAL A 152 -14.41 -2.70 7.03
CA VAL A 152 -14.20 -3.51 5.83
C VAL A 152 -15.36 -4.48 5.69
N TYR A 153 -16.00 -4.47 4.56
CA TYR A 153 -17.00 -5.46 4.18
C TYR A 153 -16.32 -6.73 3.69
N VAL A 154 -16.65 -7.88 4.30
CA VAL A 154 -16.05 -9.19 4.01
C VAL A 154 -17.15 -10.14 3.58
N PRO A 155 -17.43 -10.27 2.27
CA PRO A 155 -18.53 -11.09 1.78
C PRO A 155 -18.34 -12.56 2.14
N GLY A 156 -19.41 -13.19 2.60
CA GLY A 156 -19.44 -14.60 2.98
C GLY A 156 -18.89 -14.91 4.37
N ASN A 157 -18.31 -13.92 5.08
CA ASN A 157 -17.75 -14.16 6.42
C ASN A 157 -18.86 -14.31 7.49
N GLU A 158 -20.09 -13.93 7.18
CA GLU A 158 -21.28 -14.10 8.04
C GLU A 158 -21.76 -15.55 8.17
N LYS A 159 -21.34 -16.43 7.27
CA LYS A 159 -21.75 -17.84 7.27
C LYS A 159 -20.83 -18.64 8.17
N PRO A 160 -21.36 -19.45 9.08
CA PRO A 160 -20.55 -20.25 10.02
C PRO A 160 -19.47 -21.09 9.34
N GLU A 161 -19.80 -21.69 8.21
CA GLU A 161 -18.89 -22.54 7.43
C GLU A 161 -17.75 -21.78 6.74
N THR A 162 -17.94 -20.48 6.50
CA THR A 162 -16.95 -19.61 5.81
C THR A 162 -16.40 -18.53 6.72
N HIS A 163 -16.84 -18.46 7.98
CA HIS A 163 -16.34 -17.47 8.94
C HIS A 163 -14.86 -17.74 9.25
N ARG A 164 -13.98 -16.95 8.68
CA ARG A 164 -12.52 -17.11 8.77
C ARG A 164 -11.80 -15.91 9.32
N VAL A 165 -12.49 -14.76 9.35
CA VAL A 165 -11.94 -13.49 9.83
C VAL A 165 -12.45 -13.22 11.24
N PHE A 166 -11.57 -13.32 12.20
CA PHE A 166 -11.85 -13.13 13.64
C PHE A 166 -11.04 -11.96 14.17
N THR A 167 -11.35 -11.54 15.38
CA THR A 167 -10.48 -10.60 16.14
C THR A 167 -9.04 -11.09 16.13
N TRP A 168 -8.10 -10.17 15.91
CA TRP A 168 -6.66 -10.42 15.75
C TRP A 168 -6.24 -11.10 14.43
N THR A 169 -7.16 -11.38 13.51
CA THR A 169 -6.76 -11.79 12.16
C THR A 169 -5.96 -10.66 11.52
N SER A 170 -4.80 -10.98 10.97
CA SER A 170 -3.94 -10.02 10.30
C SER A 170 -4.53 -9.57 8.97
N ALA A 171 -4.31 -8.32 8.62
CA ALA A 171 -4.82 -7.72 7.40
C ALA A 171 -3.74 -6.91 6.68
N ARG A 172 -3.86 -6.75 5.37
CA ARG A 172 -3.06 -5.83 4.56
C ARG A 172 -3.85 -5.30 3.38
N VAL A 173 -3.46 -4.15 2.87
CA VAL A 173 -3.97 -3.64 1.59
C VAL A 173 -3.40 -4.48 0.47
N VAL A 174 -4.24 -4.81 -0.51
CA VAL A 174 -3.83 -5.44 -1.78
C VAL A 174 -4.30 -4.56 -2.93
N GLU A 175 -3.51 -4.52 -3.97
CA GLU A 175 -3.84 -3.80 -5.21
C GLU A 175 -4.84 -4.56 -6.06
#